data_b9930580b788fde3121b6705f4314aa7
#
_entry.id   b9930580b788fde3121b6705f4314aa7
#
_cell.length_a   1.000
_cell.length_b   1.000
_cell.length_c   1.000
_cell.angle_alpha   90.00
_cell.angle_beta   90.00
_cell.angle_gamma   90.00
#
_symmetry.space_group_name_H-M   'P 1'
#
loop_
_entity.id
_entity.type
_entity.pdbx_description
1 polymer ?
#
loop_
_entity_poly.entity_id
_entity_poly.type
_entity_poly.pdbx_seq_one_letter_code
_entity_poly.pdbx_strand_id
1 'polypeptide(L)'
;GKESIWIPAVAMYPNTTNGCADLAQVELSNGPEIKTLDFDKDSDENAQFAVAFPKSWNEGTVTFQAFFTADSTNTGTVSWALSGVAIADNDSCNTAFGTAVAPTAKAHSGTANDLDVTAESGAVTIAGSPSTDEEVYFQITRDVSADSLTADAKLLGIKIFFTTDAANDA
;
A
#
# COMPACT_ATOMS: atom_id res chain seq x y z
N GLY A 1 -17.88 11.97 -5.84
CA GLY A 1 -18.02 10.74 -5.07
C GLY A 1 -16.68 10.15 -4.66
N LYS A 2 -16.70 9.02 -4.02
CA LYS A 2 -15.50 8.33 -3.55
C LYS A 2 -15.46 6.93 -4.17
N GLU A 3 -14.36 6.60 -4.81
CA GLU A 3 -14.15 5.30 -5.44
C GLU A 3 -12.86 4.67 -4.95
N SER A 4 -12.64 3.41 -5.30
CA SER A 4 -11.45 2.68 -4.87
C SER A 4 -10.80 1.92 -6.02
N ILE A 5 -9.48 1.75 -5.88
CA ILE A 5 -8.66 0.89 -6.73
C ILE A 5 -8.01 -0.16 -5.83
N TRP A 6 -8.11 -1.43 -6.23
CA TRP A 6 -7.40 -2.51 -5.57
C TRP A 6 -6.07 -2.79 -6.27
N ILE A 7 -4.97 -2.71 -5.51
CA ILE A 7 -3.64 -3.07 -5.98
C ILE A 7 -3.18 -4.30 -5.21
N PRO A 8 -3.23 -5.49 -5.82
CA PRO A 8 -2.76 -6.71 -5.17
C PRO A 8 -1.24 -6.73 -5.05
N ALA A 9 -0.72 -7.50 -4.10
CA ALA A 9 0.72 -7.64 -3.89
C ALA A 9 1.46 -8.07 -5.18
N VAL A 10 0.82 -8.85 -6.05
CA VAL A 10 1.38 -9.28 -7.34
C VAL A 10 1.70 -8.12 -8.29
N ALA A 11 1.06 -6.97 -8.12
CA ALA A 11 1.32 -5.76 -8.90
C ALA A 11 2.41 -4.87 -8.29
N MET A 12 2.98 -5.29 -7.17
CA MET A 12 4.01 -4.54 -6.44
C MET A 12 5.35 -5.24 -6.56
N TYR A 13 6.41 -4.49 -6.27
CA TYR A 13 7.78 -5.01 -6.29
C TYR A 13 8.57 -4.45 -5.12
N PRO A 14 9.45 -5.29 -4.51
CA PRO A 14 10.34 -4.82 -3.43
C PRO A 14 11.30 -3.75 -3.92
N ASN A 15 11.62 -2.78 -3.07
CA ASN A 15 12.69 -1.84 -3.35
C ASN A 15 14.03 -2.59 -3.48
N THR A 16 14.94 -2.07 -4.30
CA THR A 16 16.31 -2.60 -4.39
C THR A 16 17.05 -2.43 -3.08
N THR A 17 16.87 -1.27 -2.44
CA THR A 17 17.45 -0.97 -1.12
C THR A 17 16.35 -0.99 -0.06
N ASN A 18 16.55 -1.75 1.00
CA ASN A 18 15.57 -1.93 2.08
C ASN A 18 14.20 -2.43 1.58
N GLY A 19 14.21 -3.27 0.56
CA GLY A 19 12.99 -3.90 0.06
C GLY A 19 12.51 -5.03 0.96
N CYS A 20 11.20 -5.27 0.90
CA CYS A 20 10.62 -6.49 1.47
C CYS A 20 11.11 -7.74 0.72
N ALA A 21 10.73 -8.92 1.18
CA ALA A 21 11.02 -10.17 0.48
C ALA A 21 10.29 -10.22 -0.89
N ASP A 22 10.83 -11.01 -1.81
CA ASP A 22 10.19 -11.27 -3.10
C ASP A 22 8.80 -11.86 -2.93
N LEU A 23 7.95 -11.69 -3.95
CA LEU A 23 6.59 -12.20 -3.95
C LEU A 23 6.57 -13.69 -3.61
N ALA A 24 5.83 -14.04 -2.57
CA ALA A 24 5.59 -15.41 -2.14
C ALA A 24 4.19 -15.87 -2.55
N GLN A 25 4.04 -17.17 -2.78
CA GLN A 25 2.74 -17.80 -3.00
C GLN A 25 2.59 -18.95 -2.00
N VAL A 26 1.44 -18.99 -1.33
CA VAL A 26 1.12 -20.00 -0.33
C VAL A 26 -0.23 -20.63 -0.66
N GLU A 27 -0.26 -21.95 -0.83
CA GLU A 27 -1.50 -22.69 -0.95
C GLU A 27 -2.07 -22.98 0.43
N LEU A 28 -3.29 -22.54 0.66
CA LEU A 28 -4.02 -22.84 1.88
C LEU A 28 -4.81 -24.13 1.74
N SER A 29 -5.00 -24.85 2.84
CA SER A 29 -5.55 -26.22 2.81
C SER A 29 -6.94 -26.34 2.19
N ASN A 30 -7.73 -25.28 2.21
CA ASN A 30 -9.07 -25.26 1.62
C ASN A 30 -9.11 -24.72 0.19
N GLY A 31 -7.95 -24.50 -0.44
CA GLY A 31 -7.83 -24.17 -1.85
C GLY A 31 -7.34 -22.77 -2.22
N PRO A 32 -7.59 -21.70 -1.43
CA PRO A 32 -7.06 -20.39 -1.82
C PRO A 32 -5.54 -20.38 -1.90
N GLU A 33 -5.02 -19.79 -2.97
CA GLU A 33 -3.62 -19.48 -3.14
C GLU A 33 -3.42 -17.98 -2.85
N ILE A 34 -2.76 -17.65 -1.75
CA ILE A 34 -2.47 -16.24 -1.42
C ILE A 34 -1.10 -15.85 -1.95
N LYS A 35 -0.99 -14.65 -2.50
CA LYS A 35 0.28 -14.05 -2.92
C LYS A 35 0.57 -12.86 -2.03
N THR A 36 1.75 -12.85 -1.42
CA THR A 36 2.11 -11.86 -0.41
C THR A 36 3.50 -11.29 -0.64
N LEU A 37 3.69 -10.05 -0.21
CA LEU A 37 5.00 -9.46 0.03
C LEU A 37 5.22 -9.44 1.54
N ASP A 38 6.31 -10.07 1.99
CA ASP A 38 6.58 -10.26 3.41
C ASP A 38 7.55 -9.19 3.92
N PHE A 39 7.11 -8.41 4.92
CA PHE A 39 7.84 -7.30 5.51
C PHE A 39 8.37 -7.71 6.88
N ASP A 40 9.69 -7.54 7.09
CA ASP A 40 10.40 -7.95 8.30
C ASP A 40 9.88 -7.25 9.55
N LYS A 41 9.97 -7.96 10.69
CA LYS A 41 9.54 -7.44 12.00
C LYS A 41 10.55 -6.49 12.66
N ASP A 42 11.80 -6.49 12.24
CA ASP A 42 12.89 -5.78 12.91
C ASP A 42 13.42 -4.57 12.13
N SER A 43 13.10 -4.45 10.86
CA SER A 43 13.60 -3.40 9.97
C SER A 43 12.48 -2.83 9.11
N ASP A 44 12.52 -1.52 8.90
CA ASP A 44 11.63 -0.88 7.92
C ASP A 44 11.96 -1.38 6.52
N GLU A 45 10.96 -1.95 5.86
CA GLU A 45 11.08 -2.44 4.50
C GLU A 45 10.03 -1.83 3.60
N ASN A 46 10.29 -1.82 2.29
CA ASN A 46 9.52 -1.06 1.33
C ASN A 46 9.17 -1.89 0.09
N ALA A 47 8.02 -1.58 -0.50
CA ALA A 47 7.64 -2.01 -1.83
C ALA A 47 7.02 -0.84 -2.59
N GLN A 48 7.02 -0.91 -3.91
CA GLN A 48 6.47 0.13 -4.75
C GLN A 48 5.48 -0.42 -5.77
N PHE A 49 4.65 0.44 -6.28
CA PHE A 49 3.73 0.18 -7.38
C PHE A 49 3.36 1.50 -8.05
N ALA A 50 2.78 1.42 -9.25
CA ALA A 50 2.35 2.60 -9.99
C ALA A 50 0.86 2.51 -10.34
N VAL A 51 0.21 3.66 -10.38
CA VAL A 51 -1.19 3.82 -10.77
C VAL A 51 -1.30 4.95 -11.78
N ALA A 52 -2.03 4.71 -12.86
CA ALA A 52 -2.57 5.78 -13.72
C ALA A 52 -4.04 5.92 -13.34
N PHE A 53 -4.40 7.01 -12.70
CA PHE A 53 -5.75 7.20 -12.18
C PHE A 53 -6.78 7.36 -13.29
N PRO A 54 -8.04 6.94 -13.03
CA PRO A 54 -9.13 7.19 -13.95
C PRO A 54 -9.33 8.69 -14.20
N LYS A 55 -9.81 9.02 -15.38
CA LYS A 55 -10.07 10.40 -15.82
C LYS A 55 -11.04 11.16 -14.89
N SER A 56 -11.87 10.44 -14.15
CA SER A 56 -12.82 10.99 -13.18
C SER A 56 -12.17 11.45 -11.86
N TRP A 57 -10.89 11.12 -11.62
CA TRP A 57 -10.22 11.55 -10.40
C TRP A 57 -10.12 13.07 -10.30
N ASN A 58 -10.39 13.64 -9.12
CA ASN A 58 -10.33 15.06 -8.88
C ASN A 58 -8.90 15.64 -8.75
N GLU A 59 -7.88 14.79 -8.95
CA GLU A 59 -6.46 15.16 -8.89
C GLU A 59 -5.98 15.59 -7.49
N GLY A 60 -6.77 15.30 -6.47
CA GLY A 60 -6.48 15.63 -5.08
C GLY A 60 -5.79 14.51 -4.30
N THR A 61 -5.83 14.65 -2.97
CA THR A 61 -5.30 13.64 -2.06
C THR A 61 -6.05 12.32 -2.16
N VAL A 62 -5.36 11.24 -1.75
CA VAL A 62 -5.95 9.90 -1.65
C VAL A 62 -5.87 9.40 -0.22
N THR A 63 -6.61 8.35 0.10
CA THR A 63 -6.50 7.60 1.34
C THR A 63 -6.32 6.13 1.01
N PHE A 64 -5.98 5.31 1.99
CA PHE A 64 -5.79 3.88 1.74
C PHE A 64 -6.12 3.01 2.94
N GLN A 65 -6.29 1.73 2.66
CA GLN A 65 -6.27 0.63 3.63
C GLN A 65 -5.22 -0.39 3.20
N ALA A 66 -4.50 -0.98 4.14
CA ALA A 66 -3.63 -2.12 3.90
C ALA A 66 -4.37 -3.41 4.30
N PHE A 67 -4.28 -4.41 3.43
CA PHE A 67 -4.80 -5.76 3.64
C PHE A 67 -3.61 -6.68 3.83
N PHE A 68 -3.53 -7.35 4.97
CA PHE A 68 -2.39 -8.19 5.30
C PHE A 68 -2.80 -9.39 6.14
N THR A 69 -1.87 -10.29 6.35
CA THR A 69 -1.99 -11.42 7.26
C THR A 69 -0.63 -11.67 7.92
N ALA A 70 -0.57 -12.66 8.77
CA ALA A 70 0.67 -13.16 9.35
C ALA A 70 0.56 -14.67 9.60
N ASP A 71 1.69 -15.35 9.55
CA ASP A 71 1.81 -16.76 9.98
C ASP A 71 2.24 -16.76 11.45
N SER A 72 1.36 -16.32 12.34
CA SER A 72 1.68 -16.09 13.74
C SER A 72 0.44 -16.10 14.62
N THR A 73 0.65 -16.45 15.89
CA THR A 73 -0.36 -16.31 16.96
C THR A 73 -0.20 -15.00 17.74
N ASN A 74 0.83 -14.20 17.42
CA ASN A 74 1.05 -12.91 18.07
C ASN A 74 -0.03 -11.91 17.67
N THR A 75 -0.53 -11.12 18.61
CA THR A 75 -1.59 -10.12 18.41
C THR A 75 -1.06 -8.69 18.34
N GLY A 76 0.23 -8.52 18.12
CA GLY A 76 0.84 -7.21 17.93
C GLY A 76 0.31 -6.47 16.71
N THR A 77 0.61 -5.19 16.65
CA THR A 77 0.12 -4.30 15.59
C THR A 77 1.13 -4.18 14.45
N VAL A 78 0.62 -3.82 13.27
CA VAL A 78 1.45 -3.46 12.10
C VAL A 78 1.11 -2.05 11.68
N SER A 79 2.15 -1.23 11.49
CA SER A 79 2.03 0.14 10.99
C SER A 79 2.43 0.19 9.52
N TRP A 80 1.49 0.56 8.65
CA TRP A 80 1.68 0.70 7.22
C TRP A 80 1.64 2.17 6.82
N ALA A 81 2.67 2.65 6.12
CA ALA A 81 2.74 4.03 5.64
C ALA A 81 2.82 4.08 4.11
N LEU A 82 2.07 4.99 3.50
CA LEU A 82 2.03 5.18 2.05
C LEU A 82 2.48 6.59 1.69
N SER A 83 3.34 6.69 0.68
CA SER A 83 3.74 7.94 0.06
C SER A 83 3.59 7.84 -1.46
N GLY A 84 3.43 8.97 -2.13
CA GLY A 84 3.22 9.01 -3.58
C GLY A 84 3.91 10.20 -4.25
N VAL A 85 4.21 10.04 -5.54
CA VAL A 85 4.74 11.09 -6.41
C VAL A 85 4.19 10.91 -7.83
N ALA A 86 3.72 12.01 -8.42
CA ALA A 86 3.22 12.04 -9.78
C ALA A 86 4.32 12.48 -10.76
N ILE A 87 4.41 11.80 -11.88
CA ILE A 87 5.39 12.05 -12.94
C ILE A 87 4.64 12.32 -14.24
N ALA A 88 4.79 13.53 -14.78
CA ALA A 88 4.18 13.93 -16.04
C ALA A 88 5.11 13.63 -17.23
N ASP A 89 4.54 13.73 -18.43
CA ASP A 89 5.34 13.66 -19.65
C ASP A 89 6.46 14.72 -19.64
N ASN A 90 7.65 14.30 -19.98
CA ASN A 90 8.91 15.07 -19.95
C ASN A 90 9.46 15.41 -18.55
N ASP A 91 8.79 15.03 -17.46
CA ASP A 91 9.36 15.14 -16.12
C ASP A 91 10.42 14.06 -15.88
N SER A 92 11.35 14.34 -14.98
CA SER A 92 12.27 13.32 -14.50
C SER A 92 11.52 12.29 -13.66
N CYS A 93 11.72 10.99 -13.95
CA CYS A 93 11.27 9.92 -13.05
C CYS A 93 12.00 9.94 -11.71
N ASN A 94 13.15 10.60 -11.62
CA ASN A 94 13.92 10.76 -10.39
C ASN A 94 13.39 11.95 -9.59
N THR A 95 12.24 11.76 -8.98
CA THR A 95 11.54 12.78 -8.17
C THR A 95 11.16 12.17 -6.82
N ALA A 96 11.35 12.93 -5.75
CA ALA A 96 11.11 12.45 -4.39
C ALA A 96 9.63 12.22 -4.11
N PHE A 97 9.34 11.17 -3.34
CA PHE A 97 8.01 10.93 -2.78
C PHE A 97 7.60 12.07 -1.84
N GLY A 98 6.29 12.28 -1.73
CA GLY A 98 5.71 13.14 -0.69
C GLY A 98 5.83 12.50 0.69
N THR A 99 5.25 13.18 1.69
CA THR A 99 5.23 12.69 3.07
C THR A 99 4.40 11.42 3.20
N ALA A 100 4.97 10.40 3.83
CA ALA A 100 4.26 9.15 4.12
C ALA A 100 3.21 9.36 5.20
N VAL A 101 2.06 8.71 5.04
CA VAL A 101 0.93 8.75 5.99
C VAL A 101 0.56 7.33 6.35
N ALA A 102 0.34 7.07 7.64
CA ALA A 102 -0.08 5.77 8.15
C ALA A 102 -1.45 5.87 8.83
N PRO A 103 -2.37 4.92 8.59
CA PRO A 103 -3.53 4.74 9.46
C PRO A 103 -3.09 4.24 10.84
N THR A 104 -4.00 4.22 11.80
CA THR A 104 -3.76 3.58 13.10
C THR A 104 -3.23 2.16 12.87
N ALA A 105 -2.16 1.79 13.57
CA ALA A 105 -1.57 0.47 13.48
C ALA A 105 -2.62 -0.61 13.78
N LYS A 106 -2.69 -1.63 12.93
CA LYS A 106 -3.71 -2.69 13.01
C LYS A 106 -3.15 -3.92 13.69
N ALA A 107 -3.83 -4.41 14.73
CA ALA A 107 -3.48 -5.67 15.37
C ALA A 107 -3.77 -6.86 14.46
N HIS A 108 -2.84 -7.83 14.43
CA HIS A 108 -3.12 -9.15 13.88
C HIS A 108 -4.11 -9.88 14.78
N SER A 109 -5.01 -10.67 14.19
CA SER A 109 -6.06 -11.40 14.91
C SER A 109 -5.53 -12.37 15.97
N GLY A 110 -4.28 -12.85 15.80
CA GLY A 110 -3.71 -13.93 16.62
C GLY A 110 -3.93 -15.32 16.04
N THR A 111 -4.51 -15.42 14.86
CA THR A 111 -4.68 -16.68 14.14
C THR A 111 -3.96 -16.58 12.78
N ALA A 112 -3.09 -17.54 12.50
CA ALA A 112 -2.35 -17.59 11.24
C ALA A 112 -3.32 -17.58 10.04
N ASN A 113 -2.97 -16.81 9.01
CA ASN A 113 -3.70 -16.66 7.76
C ASN A 113 -5.05 -15.92 7.88
N ASP A 114 -5.39 -15.36 9.02
CA ASP A 114 -6.53 -14.45 9.10
C ASP A 114 -6.24 -13.15 8.35
N LEU A 115 -7.25 -12.62 7.66
CA LEU A 115 -7.17 -11.32 7.02
C LEU A 115 -7.28 -10.20 8.05
N ASP A 116 -6.32 -9.28 8.02
CA ASP A 116 -6.35 -8.05 8.81
C ASP A 116 -6.44 -6.85 7.85
N VAL A 117 -7.34 -5.93 8.13
CA VAL A 117 -7.55 -4.73 7.32
C VAL A 117 -7.44 -3.50 8.21
N THR A 118 -6.58 -2.56 7.84
CA THR A 118 -6.45 -1.31 8.60
C THR A 118 -7.72 -0.46 8.51
N ALA A 119 -7.88 0.47 9.44
CA ALA A 119 -8.77 1.60 9.20
C ALA A 119 -8.28 2.38 7.95
N GLU A 120 -9.18 3.17 7.37
CA GLU A 120 -8.79 4.10 6.30
C GLU A 120 -7.82 5.14 6.85
N SER A 121 -6.76 5.46 6.11
CA SER A 121 -5.77 6.45 6.49
C SER A 121 -6.34 7.88 6.45
N GLY A 122 -5.60 8.82 7.03
CA GLY A 122 -5.72 10.22 6.70
C GLY A 122 -5.28 10.49 5.25
N ALA A 123 -5.42 11.75 4.82
CA ALA A 123 -5.09 12.16 3.46
C ALA A 123 -3.59 12.01 3.16
N VAL A 124 -3.29 11.33 2.07
CA VAL A 124 -1.94 11.21 1.49
C VAL A 124 -1.82 12.26 0.38
N THR A 125 -0.92 13.21 0.55
CA THR A 125 -0.62 14.20 -0.48
C THR A 125 0.40 13.61 -1.45
N ILE A 126 0.00 13.50 -2.72
CA ILE A 126 0.88 13.04 -3.78
C ILE A 126 1.80 14.20 -4.18
N ALA A 127 3.12 14.00 -4.12
CA ALA A 127 4.08 15.00 -4.55
C ALA A 127 4.03 15.24 -6.06
N GLY A 128 4.64 16.32 -6.50
CA GLY A 128 4.54 16.78 -7.89
C GLY A 128 3.26 17.57 -8.11
N SER A 129 2.77 17.59 -9.32
CA SER A 129 1.51 18.25 -9.67
C SER A 129 0.55 17.21 -10.24
N PRO A 130 -0.04 16.36 -9.38
CA PRO A 130 -0.79 15.20 -9.85
C PRO A 130 -1.95 15.59 -10.77
N SER A 131 -2.07 14.84 -11.86
CA SER A 131 -3.19 14.95 -12.81
C SER A 131 -3.55 13.58 -13.38
N THR A 132 -4.69 13.51 -14.08
CA THR A 132 -5.17 12.26 -14.68
C THR A 132 -4.33 11.80 -15.87
N ASP A 133 -3.43 12.64 -16.38
CA ASP A 133 -2.54 12.31 -17.51
C ASP A 133 -1.17 11.77 -17.04
N GLU A 134 -1.00 11.56 -15.74
CA GLU A 134 0.28 11.23 -15.15
C GLU A 134 0.32 9.81 -14.62
N GLU A 135 1.55 9.29 -14.50
CA GLU A 135 1.81 8.09 -13.73
C GLU A 135 2.15 8.47 -12.28
N VAL A 136 1.47 7.83 -11.32
CA VAL A 136 1.73 8.06 -9.90
C VAL A 136 2.43 6.83 -9.33
N TYR A 137 3.65 7.01 -8.84
CA TYR A 137 4.37 5.99 -8.07
C TYR A 137 3.98 6.09 -6.61
N PHE A 138 3.76 4.94 -5.98
CA PHE A 138 3.52 4.83 -4.55
C PHE A 138 4.55 3.93 -3.90
N GLN A 139 4.90 4.24 -2.66
CA GLN A 139 5.72 3.38 -1.81
C GLN A 139 4.95 3.03 -0.54
N ILE A 140 4.85 1.73 -0.26
CA ILE A 140 4.32 1.20 1.00
C ILE A 140 5.48 0.75 1.88
N THR A 141 5.46 1.14 3.14
CA THR A 141 6.48 0.83 4.14
C THR A 141 5.82 0.23 5.37
N ARG A 142 6.42 -0.83 5.92
CA ARG A 142 6.15 -1.22 7.31
C ARG A 142 7.08 -0.41 8.21
N ASP A 143 6.49 0.44 9.06
CA ASP A 143 7.22 1.21 10.07
C ASP A 143 7.26 0.42 11.38
N VAL A 144 8.34 -0.33 11.58
CA VAL A 144 8.48 -1.23 12.72
C VAL A 144 8.64 -0.48 14.04
N SER A 145 9.09 0.78 14.01
CA SER A 145 9.19 1.61 15.22
C SER A 145 7.83 2.02 15.78
N ALA A 146 6.80 1.98 14.94
CA ALA A 146 5.41 2.35 15.28
C ALA A 146 4.49 1.13 15.40
N ASP A 147 5.04 -0.09 15.40
CA ASP A 147 4.25 -1.31 15.48
C ASP A 147 4.84 -2.31 16.50
N SER A 148 4.17 -3.44 16.69
CA SER A 148 4.54 -4.39 17.74
C SER A 148 4.41 -5.86 17.34
N LEU A 149 3.99 -6.17 16.11
CA LEU A 149 3.91 -7.57 15.67
C LEU A 149 5.30 -8.18 15.58
N THR A 150 5.52 -9.29 16.30
CA THR A 150 6.80 -10.00 16.36
C THR A 150 6.92 -11.10 15.30
N ALA A 151 6.38 -10.87 14.13
CA ALA A 151 6.43 -11.76 12.98
C ALA A 151 6.44 -10.92 11.70
N ASP A 152 6.77 -11.56 10.57
CA ASP A 152 6.63 -10.90 9.27
C ASP A 152 5.18 -10.48 9.03
N ALA A 153 4.99 -9.28 8.53
CA ALA A 153 3.71 -8.82 8.03
C ALA A 153 3.60 -9.17 6.54
N LYS A 154 2.60 -9.97 6.20
CA LYS A 154 2.41 -10.52 4.86
C LYS A 154 1.39 -9.66 4.12
N LEU A 155 1.85 -8.70 3.32
CA LEU A 155 0.97 -7.78 2.59
C LEU A 155 0.26 -8.51 1.45
N LEU A 156 -1.07 -8.43 1.44
CA LEU A 156 -1.93 -9.00 0.39
C LEU A 156 -2.24 -7.96 -0.69
N GLY A 157 -2.39 -6.71 -0.30
CA GLY A 157 -2.66 -5.62 -1.21
C GLY A 157 -3.02 -4.32 -0.51
N ILE A 158 -3.16 -3.29 -1.33
CA ILE A 158 -3.54 -1.94 -0.90
C ILE A 158 -4.83 -1.55 -1.61
N LYS A 159 -5.78 -1.04 -0.87
CA LYS A 159 -6.97 -0.40 -1.44
C LYS A 159 -6.80 1.09 -1.34
N ILE A 160 -6.73 1.77 -2.49
CA ILE A 160 -6.63 3.23 -2.55
C ILE A 160 -8.03 3.80 -2.80
N PHE A 161 -8.39 4.82 -2.02
CA PHE A 161 -9.60 5.61 -2.22
C PHE A 161 -9.24 6.96 -2.82
N PHE A 162 -10.01 7.39 -3.78
CA PHE A 162 -9.85 8.70 -4.42
C PHE A 162 -11.22 9.35 -4.63
N THR A 163 -11.22 10.66 -4.70
CA THR A 163 -12.44 11.43 -4.94
C THR A 163 -12.63 11.66 -6.43
N THR A 164 -13.86 11.49 -6.90
CA THR A 164 -14.22 11.75 -8.29
C THR A 164 -14.94 13.06 -8.42
N ASP A 165 -14.67 13.76 -9.53
CA ASP A 165 -15.48 14.89 -9.98
C ASP A 165 -16.81 14.41 -10.58
N ALA A 166 -17.68 15.33 -10.98
CA ALA A 166 -18.86 14.99 -11.75
C ALA A 166 -18.45 14.25 -13.03
N ALA A 167 -19.33 13.37 -13.51
CA ALA A 167 -19.08 12.59 -14.72
C ALA A 167 -18.65 13.51 -15.87
N ASN A 168 -17.52 13.21 -16.46
CA ASN A 168 -16.88 13.99 -17.51
C ASN A 168 -16.26 13.05 -18.51
N ASP A 169 -16.68 13.18 -19.77
CA ASP A 169 -16.20 12.37 -20.89
C ASP A 169 -15.30 13.16 -21.86
N ALA A 170 -14.92 14.35 -21.44
CA ALA A 170 -14.05 15.23 -22.24
C ALA A 170 -12.61 14.73 -22.32
#